data_db20faac5752c8da4cd0e6695749acf7
#
_entry.id   db20faac5752c8da4cd0e6695749acf7
#
_cell.length_a   1.000
_cell.length_b   1.000
_cell.length_c   1.000
_cell.angle_alpha   90.00
_cell.angle_beta   90.00
_cell.angle_gamma   90.00
#
_symmetry.space_group_name_H-M   'P 1'
#
loop_
_entity.id
_entity.type
_entity.pdbx_description
1 polymer ?
#
loop_
_entity_poly.entity_id
_entity_poly.type
_entity_poly.pdbx_seq_one_letter_code
_entity_poly.pdbx_strand_id
1 'polypeptide(L)'
;MNNAGDTLSDNLLGDAAERLFAQTCTPALLRAAEQGQPIDAAWRACEDAGFADALVPESLGGAGLPLAAALPVVLAAGRHLCPYPIAHTMLARGWLAAHGHARPAGPIALAPHGLSVADHRIAGTNVPWIRVASHVLAQINGQAWLLPLQAADVQSNGVHGSLDGEASWALADAQCLGPIRASDEQNGREGREGRLGRNGHDGRDGQDGRHGQDGPDGHNGQRAADTPDALALLAATAYAGLMAGAMERVLAMTLDYANTRAQFGKSIGRFQAVQQQISVMAEEVWAANMAAQLAFQSQVTQPGNLPRVMAGALPNAMPGETPGSIPSAMPGAMPGAMPGAMPGAMPGAMPGAMPSAMPSATPGATPGAMPGVMPSVMPGAMQAAVGKARTSQAAPRVADIAHAVHGAIGVTAEFDLQLYTRRLRDWRLAAGSESFWHAHIGAHALQGEDSALDFIRRVAQGQA
;
A
#
# COMPACT_ATOMS: atom_id res chain seq x y z
N MET A 1 0.39 5.67 28.02
CA MET A 1 1.45 6.71 27.84
C MET A 1 2.54 6.20 26.91
N ASN A 2 2.22 5.70 25.70
CA ASN A 2 3.26 5.17 24.75
C ASN A 2 3.12 5.72 23.32
N ASN A 3 2.35 6.80 23.09
CA ASN A 3 2.09 7.26 21.70
C ASN A 3 3.06 8.32 21.16
N ALA A 4 3.89 8.93 21.98
CA ALA A 4 4.83 9.96 21.51
C ALA A 4 6.14 9.33 20.96
N GLY A 5 6.50 8.14 21.40
CA GLY A 5 7.67 7.41 20.93
C GLY A 5 7.48 6.79 19.54
N ASP A 6 6.28 6.24 19.27
CA ASP A 6 5.97 5.57 18.01
C ASP A 6 5.90 6.58 16.85
N THR A 7 5.26 7.73 17.04
CA THR A 7 5.16 8.79 16.01
C THR A 7 6.50 9.43 15.67
N LEU A 8 7.42 9.56 16.64
CA LEU A 8 8.78 10.06 16.40
C LEU A 8 9.62 9.05 15.60
N SER A 9 9.48 7.76 15.90
CA SER A 9 10.16 6.68 15.19
C SER A 9 9.69 6.55 13.75
N ASP A 10 8.38 6.63 13.52
CA ASP A 10 7.77 6.57 12.19
C ASP A 10 8.19 7.74 11.30
N ASN A 11 8.33 8.94 11.88
CA ASN A 11 8.83 10.10 11.14
C ASN A 11 10.30 9.93 10.75
N LEU A 12 11.15 9.38 11.64
CA LEU A 12 12.56 9.17 11.35
C LEU A 12 12.79 8.16 10.21
N LEU A 13 12.01 7.08 10.16
CA LEU A 13 12.09 6.08 9.11
C LEU A 13 11.65 6.66 7.75
N GLY A 14 10.56 7.39 7.74
CA GLY A 14 10.06 8.10 6.56
C GLY A 14 11.04 9.13 6.04
N ASP A 15 11.63 9.95 6.91
CA ASP A 15 12.63 10.95 6.56
C ASP A 15 13.92 10.32 6.02
N ALA A 16 14.32 9.17 6.56
CA ALA A 16 15.47 8.43 6.06
C ALA A 16 15.20 7.88 4.66
N ALA A 17 14.02 7.30 4.43
CA ALA A 17 13.60 6.81 3.13
C ALA A 17 13.50 7.94 2.10
N GLU A 18 12.91 9.08 2.48
CA GLU A 18 12.79 10.25 1.61
C GLU A 18 14.17 10.74 1.15
N ARG A 19 15.13 10.89 2.08
CA ARG A 19 16.50 11.30 1.74
C ARG A 19 17.20 10.31 0.83
N LEU A 20 17.09 9.00 1.13
CA LEU A 20 17.72 7.98 0.32
C LEU A 20 17.14 7.94 -1.10
N PHE A 21 15.82 7.91 -1.23
CA PHE A 21 15.17 7.81 -2.53
C PHE A 21 15.32 9.09 -3.35
N ALA A 22 15.33 10.27 -2.73
CA ALA A 22 15.64 11.51 -3.43
C ALA A 22 17.04 11.49 -4.08
N GLN A 23 18.00 10.83 -3.46
CA GLN A 23 19.37 10.73 -3.99
C GLN A 23 19.54 9.60 -5.00
N THR A 24 18.86 8.47 -4.81
CA THR A 24 19.10 7.24 -5.58
C THR A 24 18.05 6.98 -6.64
N CYS A 25 16.78 7.39 -6.46
CA CYS A 25 15.68 7.13 -7.37
C CYS A 25 15.34 8.37 -8.20
N THR A 26 16.25 8.76 -9.09
CA THR A 26 16.06 9.93 -9.96
C THR A 26 15.21 9.58 -11.20
N PRO A 27 14.54 10.58 -11.84
CA PRO A 27 13.86 10.37 -13.11
C PRO A 27 14.77 9.80 -14.20
N ALA A 28 16.06 10.13 -14.18
CA ALA A 28 17.05 9.58 -15.10
C ALA A 28 17.26 8.07 -14.88
N LEU A 29 17.37 7.63 -13.62
CA LEU A 29 17.47 6.21 -13.28
C LEU A 29 16.22 5.44 -13.70
N LEU A 30 15.03 6.03 -13.46
CA LEU A 30 13.78 5.39 -13.89
C LEU A 30 13.73 5.18 -15.40
N ARG A 31 14.07 6.23 -16.20
CA ARG A 31 14.16 6.09 -17.67
C ARG A 31 15.18 5.06 -18.11
N ALA A 32 16.31 4.97 -17.42
CA ALA A 32 17.33 3.98 -17.68
C ALA A 32 16.82 2.55 -17.38
N ALA A 33 16.13 2.35 -16.27
CA ALA A 33 15.49 1.07 -15.91
C ALA A 33 14.41 0.67 -16.93
N GLU A 34 13.60 1.61 -17.40
CA GLU A 34 12.62 1.40 -18.48
C GLU A 34 13.29 0.95 -19.80
N GLN A 35 14.56 1.31 -20.01
CA GLN A 35 15.38 0.88 -21.16
C GLN A 35 16.17 -0.41 -20.88
N GLY A 36 15.98 -1.04 -19.72
CA GLY A 36 16.65 -2.28 -19.35
C GLY A 36 18.04 -2.11 -18.75
N GLN A 37 18.42 -0.88 -18.37
CA GLN A 37 19.68 -0.64 -17.66
C GLN A 37 19.60 -1.15 -16.21
N PRO A 38 20.72 -1.60 -15.62
CA PRO A 38 20.74 -2.16 -14.27
C PRO A 38 20.43 -1.10 -13.20
N ILE A 39 19.76 -1.54 -12.15
CA ILE A 39 19.37 -0.72 -10.99
C ILE A 39 20.15 -1.12 -9.71
N ASP A 40 21.15 -1.99 -9.83
CA ASP A 40 21.80 -2.67 -8.69
C ASP A 40 22.36 -1.73 -7.64
N ALA A 41 22.91 -0.59 -8.04
CA ALA A 41 23.47 0.37 -7.09
C ALA A 41 22.38 1.03 -6.21
N ALA A 42 21.25 1.39 -6.82
CA ALA A 42 20.12 1.98 -6.10
C ALA A 42 19.43 0.94 -5.20
N TRP A 43 19.29 -0.29 -5.71
CA TRP A 43 18.75 -1.39 -4.90
C TRP A 43 19.65 -1.69 -3.69
N ARG A 44 20.97 -1.85 -3.88
CA ARG A 44 21.91 -2.10 -2.77
C ARG A 44 21.84 -1.02 -1.71
N ALA A 45 21.80 0.24 -2.09
CA ALA A 45 21.66 1.34 -1.13
C ALA A 45 20.37 1.23 -0.30
N CYS A 46 19.26 0.78 -0.91
CA CYS A 46 18.00 0.54 -0.23
C CYS A 46 18.08 -0.68 0.72
N GLU A 47 18.73 -1.76 0.28
CA GLU A 47 18.90 -2.99 1.06
C GLU A 47 19.83 -2.76 2.25
N ASP A 48 20.96 -2.06 2.06
CA ASP A 48 21.92 -1.67 3.10
C ASP A 48 21.29 -0.75 4.16
N ALA A 49 20.30 0.06 3.77
CA ALA A 49 19.51 0.87 4.71
C ALA A 49 18.50 0.06 5.53
N GLY A 50 18.33 -1.25 5.25
CA GLY A 50 17.46 -2.16 5.99
C GLY A 50 15.97 -2.06 5.66
N PHE A 51 15.56 -1.23 4.70
CA PHE A 51 14.14 -1.05 4.38
C PHE A 51 13.48 -2.33 3.87
N ALA A 52 14.20 -3.16 3.12
CA ALA A 52 13.66 -4.41 2.57
C ALA A 52 13.27 -5.43 3.66
N ASP A 53 13.94 -5.40 4.81
CA ASP A 53 13.71 -6.30 5.94
C ASP A 53 13.01 -5.61 7.13
N ALA A 54 12.39 -4.44 6.92
CA ALA A 54 11.73 -3.67 7.98
C ALA A 54 10.65 -4.45 8.72
N LEU A 55 9.87 -5.30 8.02
CA LEU A 55 8.80 -6.12 8.58
C LEU A 55 9.27 -7.50 9.05
N VAL A 56 10.51 -7.88 8.79
CA VAL A 56 11.08 -9.15 9.22
C VAL A 56 11.38 -9.09 10.71
N PRO A 57 11.05 -10.14 11.50
CA PRO A 57 11.33 -10.19 12.92
C PRO A 57 12.82 -9.98 13.24
N GLU A 58 13.12 -9.31 14.36
CA GLU A 58 14.49 -9.10 14.85
C GLU A 58 15.25 -10.42 15.04
N SER A 59 14.57 -11.46 15.52
CA SER A 59 15.13 -12.82 15.68
C SER A 59 15.63 -13.44 14.37
N LEU A 60 15.19 -12.92 13.24
CA LEU A 60 15.57 -13.31 11.88
C LEU A 60 16.42 -12.25 11.18
N GLY A 61 16.89 -11.25 11.90
CA GLY A 61 17.79 -10.22 11.39
C GLY A 61 17.11 -9.03 10.71
N GLY A 62 15.81 -8.86 10.88
CA GLY A 62 15.07 -7.67 10.42
C GLY A 62 14.86 -6.63 11.53
N ALA A 63 14.03 -5.62 11.25
CA ALA A 63 13.71 -4.57 12.21
C ALA A 63 12.45 -4.85 13.06
N GLY A 64 11.67 -5.88 12.74
CA GLY A 64 10.47 -6.29 13.50
C GLY A 64 9.36 -5.24 13.55
N LEU A 65 9.33 -4.31 12.59
CA LEU A 65 8.37 -3.22 12.60
C LEU A 65 6.95 -3.71 12.30
N PRO A 66 5.92 -3.08 12.88
CA PRO A 66 4.56 -3.34 12.52
C PRO A 66 4.25 -2.83 11.11
N LEU A 67 3.24 -3.41 10.45
CA LEU A 67 2.87 -3.06 9.07
C LEU A 67 2.65 -1.55 8.89
N ALA A 68 2.00 -0.89 9.84
CA ALA A 68 1.74 0.55 9.78
C ALA A 68 3.02 1.39 9.66
N ALA A 69 4.11 0.98 10.31
CA ALA A 69 5.39 1.67 10.28
C ALA A 69 6.11 1.58 8.92
N ALA A 70 5.70 0.66 8.04
CA ALA A 70 6.22 0.54 6.68
C ALA A 70 5.65 1.61 5.73
N LEU A 71 4.47 2.17 6.02
CA LEU A 71 3.79 3.10 5.12
C LEU A 71 4.63 4.33 4.74
N PRO A 72 5.32 5.03 5.65
CA PRO A 72 6.15 6.19 5.30
C PRO A 72 7.21 5.86 4.24
N VAL A 73 7.83 4.67 4.32
CA VAL A 73 8.81 4.19 3.31
C VAL A 73 8.13 3.96 1.97
N VAL A 74 6.95 3.36 1.97
CA VAL A 74 6.19 3.06 0.73
C VAL A 74 5.69 4.34 0.07
N LEU A 75 5.22 5.32 0.85
CA LEU A 75 4.85 6.65 0.34
C LEU A 75 6.06 7.34 -0.31
N ALA A 76 7.22 7.33 0.36
CA ALA A 76 8.46 7.87 -0.19
C ALA A 76 8.85 7.17 -1.50
N ALA A 77 8.76 5.82 -1.56
CA ALA A 77 9.01 5.08 -2.79
C ALA A 77 8.06 5.47 -3.93
N GLY A 78 6.80 5.74 -3.63
CA GLY A 78 5.83 6.28 -4.59
C GLY A 78 6.16 7.70 -5.05
N ARG A 79 6.52 8.62 -4.13
CA ARG A 79 6.92 10.00 -4.46
C ARG A 79 8.14 10.08 -5.36
N HIS A 80 9.07 9.14 -5.22
CA HIS A 80 10.28 9.07 -6.03
C HIS A 80 10.24 8.06 -7.17
N LEU A 81 9.09 7.38 -7.40
CA LEU A 81 8.93 6.33 -8.42
C LEU A 81 10.12 5.37 -8.41
N CYS A 82 10.46 4.82 -7.24
CA CYS A 82 11.58 3.87 -7.13
C CYS A 82 11.46 2.80 -8.23
N PRO A 83 12.50 2.62 -9.08
CA PRO A 83 12.42 1.70 -10.22
C PRO A 83 12.63 0.23 -9.83
N TYR A 84 12.33 -0.12 -8.58
CA TYR A 84 12.39 -1.47 -8.02
C TYR A 84 11.24 -1.69 -7.02
N PRO A 85 10.80 -2.94 -6.84
CA PRO A 85 9.60 -3.25 -6.06
C PRO A 85 9.85 -3.25 -4.53
N ILE A 86 10.32 -2.15 -3.93
CA ILE A 86 10.63 -2.11 -2.49
C ILE A 86 9.42 -2.43 -1.61
N ALA A 87 8.24 -1.88 -1.92
CA ALA A 87 7.02 -2.16 -1.17
C ALA A 87 6.63 -3.65 -1.25
N HIS A 88 6.72 -4.24 -2.43
CA HIS A 88 6.48 -5.67 -2.63
C HIS A 88 7.51 -6.51 -1.89
N THR A 89 8.79 -6.18 -1.97
CA THR A 89 9.88 -6.91 -1.30
C THR A 89 9.72 -6.90 0.20
N MET A 90 9.43 -5.75 0.79
CA MET A 90 9.21 -5.58 2.22
C MET A 90 8.08 -6.49 2.72
N LEU A 91 6.93 -6.46 2.04
CA LEU A 91 5.77 -7.29 2.38
C LEU A 91 6.04 -8.78 2.12
N ALA A 92 6.70 -9.11 1.00
CA ALA A 92 7.05 -10.50 0.67
C ALA A 92 8.02 -11.10 1.67
N ARG A 93 9.09 -10.38 2.05
CA ARG A 93 10.07 -10.86 3.04
C ARG A 93 9.43 -11.03 4.43
N GLY A 94 8.55 -10.10 4.83
CA GLY A 94 7.77 -10.23 6.05
C GLY A 94 6.86 -11.46 6.03
N TRP A 95 6.16 -11.68 4.93
CA TRP A 95 5.29 -12.85 4.75
C TRP A 95 6.10 -14.17 4.76
N LEU A 96 7.19 -14.25 4.01
CA LEU A 96 8.07 -15.43 3.97
C LEU A 96 8.62 -15.75 5.37
N ALA A 97 9.06 -14.74 6.11
CA ALA A 97 9.56 -14.90 7.48
C ALA A 97 8.48 -15.43 8.43
N ALA A 98 7.26 -14.88 8.36
CA ALA A 98 6.12 -15.31 9.18
C ALA A 98 5.71 -16.76 8.92
N HIS A 99 5.97 -17.29 7.70
CA HIS A 99 5.66 -18.67 7.32
C HIS A 99 6.87 -19.61 7.39
N GLY A 100 7.99 -19.16 7.95
CA GLY A 100 9.18 -19.98 8.12
C GLY A 100 9.93 -20.30 6.81
N HIS A 101 9.69 -19.53 5.74
CA HIS A 101 10.36 -19.72 4.46
C HIS A 101 11.65 -18.90 4.36
N ALA A 102 12.59 -19.41 3.55
CA ALA A 102 13.81 -18.65 3.23
C ALA A 102 13.48 -17.37 2.47
N ARG A 103 14.21 -16.31 2.77
CA ARG A 103 14.07 -15.00 2.14
C ARG A 103 15.22 -14.82 1.15
N PRO A 104 14.96 -14.82 -0.16
CA PRO A 104 16.01 -14.62 -1.14
C PRO A 104 16.56 -13.19 -1.08
N ALA A 105 17.82 -13.02 -1.44
CA ALA A 105 18.42 -11.72 -1.66
C ALA A 105 17.83 -11.04 -2.90
N GLY A 106 17.92 -9.71 -2.94
CA GLY A 106 17.42 -8.91 -4.05
C GLY A 106 15.93 -8.59 -4.01
N PRO A 107 15.43 -7.84 -5.00
CA PRO A 107 14.05 -7.38 -5.04
C PRO A 107 13.08 -8.51 -5.40
N ILE A 108 11.96 -8.57 -4.68
CA ILE A 108 10.90 -9.57 -4.86
C ILE A 108 9.63 -8.87 -5.35
N ALA A 109 9.08 -9.34 -6.46
CA ALA A 109 7.77 -8.92 -6.95
C ALA A 109 6.66 -9.82 -6.37
N LEU A 110 5.48 -9.26 -6.12
CA LEU A 110 4.25 -9.99 -5.74
C LEU A 110 3.39 -10.17 -7.00
N ALA A 111 3.08 -11.41 -7.36
CA ALA A 111 2.19 -11.75 -8.47
C ALA A 111 1.03 -12.64 -7.98
N PRO A 112 -0.02 -12.04 -7.40
CA PRO A 112 -1.15 -12.79 -6.89
C PRO A 112 -2.00 -13.44 -7.99
N HIS A 113 -1.94 -12.90 -9.21
CA HIS A 113 -2.74 -13.34 -10.36
C HIS A 113 -1.90 -13.33 -11.63
N GLY A 114 -2.45 -13.90 -12.71
CA GLY A 114 -1.87 -13.81 -14.06
C GLY A 114 -0.83 -14.88 -14.39
N LEU A 115 -0.54 -15.80 -13.46
CA LEU A 115 0.33 -16.94 -13.72
C LEU A 115 -0.48 -18.25 -13.73
N SER A 116 -0.10 -19.16 -14.61
CA SER A 116 -0.72 -20.47 -14.74
C SER A 116 0.34 -21.56 -14.94
N VAL A 117 -0.03 -22.79 -14.59
CA VAL A 117 0.79 -23.99 -14.83
C VAL A 117 0.19 -24.78 -15.99
N ALA A 118 0.96 -25.01 -17.03
CA ALA A 118 0.62 -25.88 -18.16
C ALA A 118 1.91 -26.54 -18.69
N ASP A 119 1.83 -27.78 -19.16
CA ASP A 119 2.91 -28.50 -19.84
C ASP A 119 4.28 -28.43 -19.11
N HIS A 120 4.26 -28.63 -17.78
CA HIS A 120 5.44 -28.53 -16.90
C HIS A 120 6.11 -27.14 -16.91
N ARG A 121 5.40 -26.10 -17.28
CA ARG A 121 5.86 -24.71 -17.21
C ARG A 121 4.90 -23.84 -16.41
N ILE A 122 5.45 -22.82 -15.76
CA ILE A 122 4.70 -21.70 -15.19
C ILE A 122 4.87 -20.54 -16.17
N ALA A 123 3.78 -19.89 -16.56
CA ALA A 123 3.83 -18.76 -17.48
C ALA A 123 2.81 -17.67 -17.14
N GLY A 124 3.13 -16.43 -17.49
CA GLY A 124 2.26 -15.26 -17.38
C GLY A 124 2.65 -14.15 -18.36
N THR A 125 1.65 -13.41 -18.83
CA THR A 125 1.82 -12.36 -19.86
C THR A 125 1.99 -10.95 -19.31
N ASN A 126 1.69 -10.73 -18.03
CA ASN A 126 1.84 -9.43 -17.37
C ASN A 126 2.31 -9.62 -15.92
N VAL A 127 3.53 -10.16 -15.79
CA VAL A 127 4.14 -10.39 -14.47
C VAL A 127 4.69 -9.07 -13.95
N PRO A 128 4.26 -8.62 -12.75
CA PRO A 128 4.68 -7.34 -12.21
C PRO A 128 6.18 -7.28 -11.96
N TRP A 129 6.80 -6.13 -12.26
CA TRP A 129 8.21 -5.83 -11.97
C TRP A 129 9.23 -6.85 -12.51
N ILE A 130 8.82 -7.72 -13.44
CA ILE A 130 9.65 -8.84 -13.92
C ILE A 130 11.00 -8.40 -14.50
N ARG A 131 11.10 -7.16 -15.02
CA ARG A 131 12.30 -6.63 -15.62
C ARG A 131 13.36 -6.15 -14.64
N VAL A 132 13.00 -6.02 -13.34
CA VAL A 132 13.88 -5.45 -12.31
C VAL A 132 13.86 -6.26 -10.99
N ALA A 133 12.98 -7.23 -10.85
CA ALA A 133 12.98 -8.13 -9.71
C ALA A 133 14.07 -9.20 -9.84
N SER A 134 14.44 -9.86 -8.76
CA SER A 134 15.25 -11.09 -8.75
C SER A 134 14.40 -12.33 -8.56
N HIS A 135 13.25 -12.19 -7.90
CA HIS A 135 12.30 -13.26 -7.63
C HIS A 135 10.87 -12.75 -7.77
N VAL A 136 9.96 -13.67 -8.07
CA VAL A 136 8.52 -13.43 -8.01
C VAL A 136 7.92 -14.36 -6.95
N LEU A 137 7.22 -13.78 -5.97
CA LEU A 137 6.36 -14.52 -5.05
C LEU A 137 4.96 -14.52 -5.65
N ALA A 138 4.54 -15.69 -6.13
CA ALA A 138 3.33 -15.85 -6.92
C ALA A 138 2.32 -16.73 -6.21
N GLN A 139 1.05 -16.54 -6.57
CA GLN A 139 -0.02 -17.45 -6.22
C GLN A 139 -0.54 -18.16 -7.47
N ILE A 140 -0.57 -19.49 -7.43
CA ILE A 140 -1.05 -20.31 -8.53
C ILE A 140 -1.86 -21.47 -7.93
N ASN A 141 -3.13 -21.59 -8.31
CA ASN A 141 -4.04 -22.64 -7.83
C ASN A 141 -4.10 -22.76 -6.30
N GLY A 142 -4.11 -21.61 -5.59
CA GLY A 142 -4.18 -21.58 -4.12
C GLY A 142 -2.88 -21.94 -3.40
N GLN A 143 -1.78 -22.08 -4.12
CA GLN A 143 -0.44 -22.33 -3.57
C GLN A 143 0.49 -21.14 -3.81
N ALA A 144 1.39 -20.90 -2.85
CA ALA A 144 2.46 -19.93 -2.99
C ALA A 144 3.65 -20.58 -3.71
N TRP A 145 4.25 -19.81 -4.61
CA TRP A 145 5.42 -20.19 -5.39
C TRP A 145 6.46 -19.09 -5.34
N LEU A 146 7.71 -19.47 -5.15
CA LEU A 146 8.86 -18.58 -5.29
C LEU A 146 9.59 -18.91 -6.60
N LEU A 147 9.61 -17.94 -7.51
CA LEU A 147 10.07 -18.11 -8.89
C LEU A 147 11.33 -17.24 -9.08
N PRO A 148 12.53 -17.85 -9.29
CA PRO A 148 13.77 -17.10 -9.51
C PRO A 148 13.83 -16.58 -10.94
N LEU A 149 14.12 -15.28 -11.12
CA LEU A 149 14.22 -14.69 -12.48
C LEU A 149 15.40 -15.20 -13.28
N GLN A 150 16.47 -15.60 -12.65
CA GLN A 150 17.63 -16.17 -13.35
C GLN A 150 17.31 -17.45 -14.13
N ALA A 151 16.20 -18.13 -13.81
CA ALA A 151 15.71 -19.33 -14.49
C ALA A 151 14.53 -19.04 -15.42
N ALA A 152 14.16 -17.78 -15.62
CA ALA A 152 13.02 -17.37 -16.42
C ALA A 152 13.40 -17.00 -17.86
N ASP A 153 12.53 -17.35 -18.80
CA ASP A 153 12.49 -16.68 -20.10
C ASP A 153 11.64 -15.41 -19.92
N VAL A 154 12.27 -14.24 -20.06
CA VAL A 154 11.61 -12.95 -19.84
C VAL A 154 11.51 -12.17 -21.14
N GLN A 155 10.31 -11.63 -21.42
CA GLN A 155 10.05 -10.78 -22.58
C GLN A 155 9.32 -9.51 -22.15
N SER A 156 9.53 -8.42 -22.90
CA SER A 156 8.75 -7.18 -22.70
C SER A 156 7.31 -7.40 -23.17
N ASN A 157 6.35 -6.86 -22.41
CA ASN A 157 4.94 -6.84 -22.81
C ASN A 157 4.63 -5.79 -23.91
N GLY A 158 5.64 -5.11 -24.44
CA GLY A 158 5.50 -4.08 -25.48
C GLY A 158 4.92 -2.75 -24.98
N VAL A 159 4.56 -2.62 -23.72
CA VAL A 159 4.04 -1.37 -23.15
C VAL A 159 5.20 -0.43 -22.85
N HIS A 160 5.12 0.77 -23.44
CA HIS A 160 6.17 1.78 -23.28
C HIS A 160 6.41 2.15 -21.80
N GLY A 161 7.65 1.98 -21.36
CA GLY A 161 8.07 2.33 -19.99
C GLY A 161 7.55 1.37 -18.90
N SER A 162 6.92 0.24 -19.25
CA SER A 162 6.53 -0.77 -18.27
C SER A 162 7.75 -1.51 -17.73
N LEU A 163 7.75 -1.79 -16.43
CA LEU A 163 8.69 -2.71 -15.77
C LEU A 163 8.11 -4.12 -15.62
N ASP A 164 6.87 -4.31 -16.03
CA ASP A 164 6.19 -5.59 -16.12
C ASP A 164 6.48 -6.25 -17.47
N GLY A 165 6.23 -7.54 -17.59
CA GLY A 165 6.50 -8.26 -18.84
C GLY A 165 5.92 -9.66 -18.83
N GLU A 166 6.25 -10.40 -19.90
CA GLU A 166 5.95 -11.82 -20.01
C GLU A 166 7.09 -12.62 -19.39
N ALA A 167 6.74 -13.70 -18.72
CA ALA A 167 7.75 -14.61 -18.17
C ALA A 167 7.26 -16.04 -18.15
N SER A 168 8.21 -16.97 -18.31
CA SER A 168 7.95 -18.38 -18.14
C SER A 168 9.14 -19.12 -17.52
N TRP A 169 8.81 -20.11 -16.70
CA TRP A 169 9.75 -20.95 -15.95
C TRP A 169 9.49 -22.41 -16.23
N ALA A 170 10.52 -23.25 -16.24
CA ALA A 170 10.31 -24.67 -16.09
C ALA A 170 9.80 -24.96 -14.65
N LEU A 171 8.83 -25.84 -14.50
CA LEU A 171 8.26 -26.18 -13.19
C LEU A 171 9.31 -26.72 -12.21
N ALA A 172 10.38 -27.35 -12.72
CA ALA A 172 11.48 -27.88 -11.92
C ALA A 172 12.34 -26.77 -11.28
N ASP A 173 12.35 -25.56 -11.84
CA ASP A 173 13.12 -24.41 -11.34
C ASP A 173 12.31 -23.56 -10.35
N ALA A 174 11.02 -23.86 -10.21
CA ALA A 174 10.09 -23.16 -9.34
C ALA A 174 10.01 -23.84 -7.96
N GLN A 175 10.05 -23.05 -6.89
CA GLN A 175 9.89 -23.55 -5.55
C GLN A 175 8.43 -23.39 -5.09
N CYS A 176 7.72 -24.51 -4.90
CA CYS A 176 6.42 -24.52 -4.24
C CYS A 176 6.60 -24.37 -2.73
N LEU A 177 5.97 -23.34 -2.14
CA LEU A 177 6.02 -23.04 -0.71
C LEU A 177 4.84 -23.68 0.05
N GLY A 178 3.83 -24.19 -0.65
CA GLY A 178 2.64 -24.80 -0.07
C GLY A 178 1.39 -23.94 -0.15
N PRO A 179 0.29 -24.39 0.48
CA PRO A 179 -1.00 -23.72 0.38
C PRO A 179 -0.99 -22.38 1.10
N ILE A 180 -1.60 -21.38 0.47
CA ILE A 180 -1.87 -20.09 1.09
C ILE A 180 -3.13 -20.28 1.94
N ARG A 181 -2.96 -20.30 3.26
CA ARG A 181 -4.09 -20.36 4.19
C ARG A 181 -4.59 -18.95 4.47
N ALA A 182 -5.90 -18.73 4.38
CA ALA A 182 -6.51 -17.57 5.00
C ALA A 182 -6.33 -17.68 6.53
N SER A 183 -5.95 -16.58 7.17
CA SER A 183 -5.56 -16.52 8.59
C SER A 183 -6.64 -16.95 9.59
N ASP A 184 -7.86 -17.27 9.16
CA ASP A 184 -8.99 -17.57 10.04
C ASP A 184 -9.19 -19.06 10.39
N GLU A 185 -8.45 -20.00 9.78
CA GLU A 185 -8.67 -21.43 10.07
C GLU A 185 -7.85 -22.00 11.25
N GLN A 186 -6.95 -21.25 11.87
CA GLN A 186 -6.15 -21.78 12.98
C GLN A 186 -6.87 -21.84 14.33
N ASN A 187 -7.98 -21.11 14.54
CA ASN A 187 -8.69 -21.09 15.83
C ASN A 187 -9.94 -21.98 15.92
N GLY A 188 -10.29 -22.72 14.86
CA GLY A 188 -11.55 -23.48 14.82
C GLY A 188 -11.45 -24.99 14.99
N ARG A 189 -10.26 -25.61 14.98
CA ARG A 189 -10.13 -27.08 14.90
C ARG A 189 -9.71 -27.81 16.17
N GLU A 190 -9.31 -27.14 17.25
CA GLU A 190 -8.97 -27.86 18.51
C GLU A 190 -10.15 -28.13 19.44
N GLY A 191 -11.38 -27.80 19.07
CA GLY A 191 -12.58 -27.93 19.92
C GLY A 191 -13.61 -28.99 19.53
N ARG A 192 -13.40 -29.83 18.48
CA ARG A 192 -14.48 -30.68 17.97
C ARG A 192 -14.17 -32.17 17.78
N GLU A 193 -13.17 -32.71 18.46
CA GLU A 193 -13.02 -34.15 18.62
C GLU A 193 -13.44 -34.59 20.04
N GLY A 194 -14.72 -34.77 20.24
CA GLY A 194 -15.21 -35.33 21.51
C GLY A 194 -16.69 -35.24 21.72
N ARG A 195 -17.50 -35.85 20.84
CA ARG A 195 -18.81 -36.37 21.23
C ARG A 195 -19.48 -37.19 20.11
N LEU A 196 -19.02 -38.39 19.91
CA LEU A 196 -19.85 -39.45 19.30
C LEU A 196 -20.60 -40.13 20.44
N GLY A 197 -21.86 -39.85 20.56
CA GLY A 197 -22.81 -40.52 21.44
C GLY A 197 -24.03 -40.98 20.65
N ARG A 198 -24.15 -42.29 20.51
CA ARG A 198 -25.23 -43.08 19.96
C ARG A 198 -26.63 -42.52 20.27
N ASN A 199 -27.54 -42.60 19.29
CA ASN A 199 -28.82 -43.32 19.44
C ASN A 199 -29.49 -43.47 18.07
N GLY A 200 -29.90 -44.72 17.78
CA GLY A 200 -30.65 -45.13 16.62
C GLY A 200 -32.18 -44.99 16.86
N HIS A 201 -32.94 -45.04 15.84
CA HIS A 201 -34.06 -45.92 15.56
C HIS A 201 -34.92 -45.43 14.38
N ASP A 202 -35.10 -46.38 13.45
CA ASP A 202 -36.32 -46.76 12.69
C ASP A 202 -37.11 -45.68 11.89
N GLY A 203 -37.14 -45.76 10.56
CA GLY A 203 -38.07 -46.63 9.81
C GLY A 203 -39.22 -45.88 9.20
N ARG A 204 -39.32 -45.79 7.89
CA ARG A 204 -40.42 -46.25 7.04
C ARG A 204 -40.51 -45.54 5.69
N ASP A 205 -40.67 -46.40 4.73
CA ASP A 205 -41.07 -46.36 3.33
C ASP A 205 -42.01 -45.23 2.87
N GLY A 206 -41.86 -44.82 1.59
CA GLY A 206 -42.84 -44.08 0.81
C GLY A 206 -42.35 -43.79 -0.60
N GLN A 207 -42.55 -44.76 -1.51
CA GLN A 207 -42.49 -44.54 -2.98
C GLN A 207 -43.51 -43.51 -3.41
N ASP A 208 -43.13 -42.63 -4.33
CA ASP A 208 -43.89 -42.44 -5.58
C ASP A 208 -43.08 -41.56 -6.58
N GLY A 209 -42.97 -42.12 -7.78
CA GLY A 209 -42.32 -41.50 -8.91
C GLY A 209 -43.21 -40.47 -9.65
N ARG A 210 -42.56 -39.56 -10.34
CA ARG A 210 -43.02 -39.02 -11.63
C ARG A 210 -41.87 -38.41 -12.42
N HIS A 211 -41.76 -38.84 -13.67
CA HIS A 211 -40.95 -38.35 -14.76
C HIS A 211 -41.17 -36.85 -15.04
N GLY A 212 -40.10 -36.16 -15.38
CA GLY A 212 -40.13 -34.80 -15.95
C GLY A 212 -38.80 -34.46 -16.60
N GLN A 213 -38.84 -34.38 -17.90
CA GLN A 213 -37.85 -34.25 -18.93
C GLN A 213 -36.75 -33.18 -18.74
N ASP A 214 -35.62 -33.57 -19.31
CA ASP A 214 -34.37 -32.85 -19.51
C ASP A 214 -34.50 -31.50 -20.22
N GLY A 215 -33.88 -30.46 -19.65
CA GLY A 215 -33.45 -29.28 -20.33
C GLY A 215 -32.00 -28.98 -19.88
N PRO A 216 -31.06 -28.66 -20.79
CA PRO A 216 -29.72 -28.31 -20.40
C PRO A 216 -29.67 -26.86 -19.95
N ASP A 217 -30.08 -26.61 -18.73
CA ASP A 217 -29.86 -25.30 -18.10
C ASP A 217 -28.44 -25.25 -17.57
N GLY A 218 -27.62 -24.46 -18.30
CA GLY A 218 -26.31 -24.08 -17.89
C GLY A 218 -26.35 -23.39 -16.51
N HIS A 219 -26.09 -24.15 -15.48
CA HIS A 219 -25.77 -23.59 -14.19
C HIS A 219 -24.44 -22.87 -14.29
N ASN A 220 -24.54 -21.62 -14.69
CA ASN A 220 -23.54 -20.62 -14.41
C ASN A 220 -23.51 -20.47 -12.88
N GLY A 221 -22.74 -21.35 -12.23
CA GLY A 221 -22.49 -21.27 -10.80
C GLY A 221 -21.91 -19.91 -10.52
N GLN A 222 -22.70 -19.02 -9.94
CA GLN A 222 -22.20 -17.86 -9.23
C GLN A 222 -21.20 -18.40 -8.20
N ARG A 223 -19.90 -18.39 -8.57
CA ARG A 223 -18.85 -18.54 -7.60
C ARG A 223 -19.10 -17.44 -6.56
N ALA A 224 -19.34 -17.83 -5.32
CA ALA A 224 -19.25 -16.94 -4.18
C ALA A 224 -18.01 -16.10 -4.41
N ALA A 225 -18.11 -14.77 -4.27
CA ALA A 225 -16.99 -13.86 -4.50
C ALA A 225 -15.83 -14.36 -3.64
N ASP A 226 -14.84 -15.00 -4.29
CA ASP A 226 -13.74 -15.66 -3.61
C ASP A 226 -13.07 -14.63 -2.71
N THR A 227 -12.91 -14.95 -1.43
CA THR A 227 -12.15 -14.09 -0.49
C THR A 227 -10.77 -13.86 -1.08
N PRO A 228 -10.30 -12.61 -1.20
CA PRO A 228 -9.01 -12.34 -1.78
C PRO A 228 -7.92 -13.06 -1.00
N ASP A 229 -7.03 -13.71 -1.72
CA ASP A 229 -5.93 -14.45 -1.14
C ASP A 229 -4.91 -13.54 -0.46
N ALA A 230 -4.13 -14.07 0.47
CA ALA A 230 -3.14 -13.33 1.24
C ALA A 230 -2.17 -12.52 0.36
N LEU A 231 -1.66 -13.10 -0.74
CA LEU A 231 -0.75 -12.39 -1.64
C LEU A 231 -1.46 -11.27 -2.43
N ALA A 232 -2.75 -11.41 -2.73
CA ALA A 232 -3.55 -10.35 -3.34
C ALA A 232 -3.71 -9.17 -2.39
N LEU A 233 -3.94 -9.43 -1.10
CA LEU A 233 -4.03 -8.38 -0.07
C LEU A 233 -2.70 -7.65 0.12
N LEU A 234 -1.59 -8.37 0.17
CA LEU A 234 -0.26 -7.77 0.28
C LEU A 234 0.06 -6.89 -0.95
N ALA A 235 -0.20 -7.38 -2.16
CA ALA A 235 0.04 -6.63 -3.38
C ALA A 235 -0.88 -5.40 -3.47
N ALA A 236 -2.15 -5.53 -3.11
CA ALA A 236 -3.09 -4.41 -3.06
C ALA A 236 -2.63 -3.32 -2.08
N THR A 237 -2.15 -3.71 -0.89
CA THR A 237 -1.60 -2.81 0.12
C THR A 237 -0.35 -2.09 -0.41
N ALA A 238 0.59 -2.81 -1.03
CA ALA A 238 1.78 -2.21 -1.64
C ALA A 238 1.41 -1.14 -2.67
N TYR A 239 0.53 -1.48 -3.61
CA TYR A 239 0.09 -0.52 -4.63
C TYR A 239 -0.72 0.64 -4.06
N ALA A 240 -1.53 0.45 -3.03
CA ALA A 240 -2.25 1.54 -2.37
C ALA A 240 -1.28 2.61 -1.83
N GLY A 241 -0.22 2.19 -1.13
CA GLY A 241 0.80 3.11 -0.62
C GLY A 241 1.62 3.78 -1.74
N LEU A 242 2.10 2.99 -2.73
CA LEU A 242 2.85 3.53 -3.88
C LEU A 242 2.04 4.57 -4.66
N MET A 243 0.77 4.28 -4.93
CA MET A 243 -0.13 5.20 -5.65
C MET A 243 -0.39 6.48 -4.86
N ALA A 244 -0.62 6.37 -3.54
CA ALA A 244 -0.82 7.53 -2.68
C ALA A 244 0.41 8.46 -2.71
N GLY A 245 1.62 7.93 -2.53
CA GLY A 245 2.86 8.69 -2.62
C GLY A 245 3.09 9.32 -4.00
N ALA A 246 2.83 8.57 -5.09
CA ALA A 246 2.94 9.12 -6.43
C ALA A 246 1.94 10.27 -6.68
N MET A 247 0.70 10.15 -6.20
CA MET A 247 -0.30 11.22 -6.31
C MET A 247 0.07 12.47 -5.50
N GLU A 248 0.68 12.32 -4.33
CA GLU A 248 1.26 13.46 -3.58
C GLU A 248 2.27 14.22 -4.41
N ARG A 249 3.17 13.50 -5.08
CA ARG A 249 4.18 14.14 -5.93
C ARG A 249 3.55 14.83 -7.14
N VAL A 250 2.56 14.22 -7.79
CA VAL A 250 1.82 14.83 -8.90
C VAL A 250 1.12 16.11 -8.46
N LEU A 251 0.50 16.13 -7.28
CA LEU A 251 -0.10 17.35 -6.71
C LEU A 251 0.95 18.42 -6.46
N ALA A 252 2.09 18.08 -5.84
CA ALA A 252 3.17 19.03 -5.58
C ALA A 252 3.72 19.63 -6.89
N MET A 253 3.96 18.82 -7.92
CA MET A 253 4.40 19.30 -9.24
C MET A 253 3.37 20.21 -9.89
N THR A 254 2.08 19.90 -9.75
CA THR A 254 0.99 20.71 -10.31
C THR A 254 0.85 22.05 -9.61
N LEU A 255 1.01 22.08 -8.29
CA LEU A 255 1.02 23.32 -7.50
C LEU A 255 2.20 24.21 -7.87
N ASP A 256 3.40 23.64 -7.98
CA ASP A 256 4.60 24.38 -8.38
C ASP A 256 4.44 24.98 -9.78
N TYR A 257 4.00 24.16 -10.74
CA TYR A 257 3.73 24.63 -12.10
C TYR A 257 2.68 25.73 -12.15
N ALA A 258 1.56 25.58 -11.43
CA ALA A 258 0.50 26.59 -11.41
C ALA A 258 0.97 27.93 -10.80
N ASN A 259 1.89 27.89 -9.84
CA ASN A 259 2.44 29.09 -9.21
C ASN A 259 3.52 29.79 -10.06
N THR A 260 4.30 29.01 -10.81
CA THR A 260 5.44 29.53 -11.60
C THR A 260 5.04 29.91 -13.02
N ARG A 261 4.12 29.18 -13.66
CA ARG A 261 3.68 29.45 -15.03
C ARG A 261 2.84 30.73 -15.10
N ALA A 262 3.31 31.72 -15.81
CA ALA A 262 2.59 33.00 -16.03
C ALA A 262 1.90 33.01 -17.39
N GLN A 263 0.62 33.39 -17.44
CA GLN A 263 -0.17 33.67 -18.64
C GLN A 263 -1.14 34.82 -18.33
N PHE A 264 -1.45 35.62 -19.34
CA PHE A 264 -2.36 36.77 -19.19
C PHE A 264 -1.96 37.70 -18.03
N GLY A 265 -0.66 37.93 -17.86
CA GLY A 265 -0.10 38.86 -16.90
C GLY A 265 -0.02 38.41 -15.44
N LYS A 266 -0.39 37.15 -15.14
CA LYS A 266 -0.30 36.58 -13.79
C LYS A 266 -0.04 35.07 -13.81
N SER A 267 0.34 34.48 -12.65
CA SER A 267 0.47 33.01 -12.55
C SER A 267 -0.89 32.34 -12.80
N ILE A 268 -0.87 31.16 -13.46
CA ILE A 268 -2.11 30.44 -13.78
C ILE A 268 -2.86 29.99 -12.53
N GLY A 269 -2.18 29.76 -11.41
CA GLY A 269 -2.79 29.44 -10.11
C GLY A 269 -3.65 30.57 -9.53
N ARG A 270 -3.63 31.76 -10.11
CA ARG A 270 -4.54 32.86 -9.73
C ARG A 270 -5.88 32.87 -10.47
N PHE A 271 -6.09 31.93 -11.40
CA PHE A 271 -7.38 31.78 -12.08
C PHE A 271 -8.28 30.82 -11.28
N GLN A 272 -9.52 31.22 -11.03
CA GLN A 272 -10.48 30.46 -10.24
C GLN A 272 -10.70 29.04 -10.79
N ALA A 273 -10.75 28.89 -12.13
CA ALA A 273 -10.92 27.58 -12.75
C ALA A 273 -9.77 26.61 -12.43
N VAL A 274 -8.51 27.12 -12.38
CA VAL A 274 -7.33 26.33 -12.00
C VAL A 274 -7.37 26.00 -10.50
N GLN A 275 -7.75 26.97 -9.66
CA GLN A 275 -7.90 26.75 -8.21
C GLN A 275 -8.93 25.67 -7.89
N GLN A 276 -10.08 25.67 -8.59
CA GLN A 276 -11.11 24.64 -8.42
C GLN A 276 -10.61 23.26 -8.82
N GLN A 277 -9.90 23.12 -9.93
CA GLN A 277 -9.31 21.85 -10.35
C GLN A 277 -8.28 21.34 -9.33
N ILE A 278 -7.40 22.22 -8.85
CA ILE A 278 -6.40 21.85 -7.83
C ILE A 278 -7.06 21.47 -6.50
N SER A 279 -8.15 22.13 -6.09
CA SER A 279 -8.92 21.75 -4.90
C SER A 279 -9.46 20.32 -5.01
N VAL A 280 -10.11 19.99 -6.13
CA VAL A 280 -10.62 18.63 -6.39
C VAL A 280 -9.46 17.61 -6.39
N MET A 281 -8.33 17.97 -7.02
CA MET A 281 -7.15 17.10 -7.03
C MET A 281 -6.61 16.86 -5.61
N ALA A 282 -6.55 17.90 -4.78
CA ALA A 282 -6.10 17.80 -3.40
C ALA A 282 -7.03 16.91 -2.55
N GLU A 283 -8.35 17.01 -2.74
CA GLU A 283 -9.35 16.15 -2.09
C GLU A 283 -9.15 14.67 -2.46
N GLU A 284 -8.90 14.38 -3.75
CA GLU A 284 -8.63 13.02 -4.22
C GLU A 284 -7.34 12.46 -3.62
N VAL A 285 -6.27 13.26 -3.60
CA VAL A 285 -4.97 12.86 -3.01
C VAL A 285 -5.11 12.63 -1.51
N TRP A 286 -5.79 13.52 -0.79
CA TRP A 286 -6.04 13.35 0.64
C TRP A 286 -6.79 12.06 0.94
N ALA A 287 -7.90 11.83 0.24
CA ALA A 287 -8.70 10.62 0.46
C ALA A 287 -7.94 9.33 0.09
N ALA A 288 -7.07 9.38 -0.92
CA ALA A 288 -6.18 8.27 -1.28
C ALA A 288 -5.16 7.98 -0.17
N ASN A 289 -4.58 9.03 0.43
CA ASN A 289 -3.64 8.88 1.56
C ASN A 289 -4.31 8.25 2.79
N MET A 290 -5.50 8.73 3.16
CA MET A 290 -6.26 8.15 4.27
C MET A 290 -6.59 6.67 4.03
N ALA A 291 -6.95 6.32 2.79
CA ALA A 291 -7.24 4.95 2.42
C ALA A 291 -5.97 4.07 2.41
N ALA A 292 -4.83 4.61 1.99
CA ALA A 292 -3.55 3.91 2.09
C ALA A 292 -3.13 3.69 3.56
N GLN A 293 -3.32 4.68 4.44
CA GLN A 293 -3.11 4.51 5.88
C GLN A 293 -3.97 3.38 6.45
N LEU A 294 -5.24 3.31 6.05
CA LEU A 294 -6.13 2.23 6.44
C LEU A 294 -5.62 0.86 5.97
N ALA A 295 -5.14 0.76 4.72
CA ALA A 295 -4.61 -0.49 4.16
C ALA A 295 -3.38 -1.02 4.90
N PHE A 296 -2.57 -0.14 5.50
CA PHE A 296 -1.39 -0.51 6.29
C PHE A 296 -1.70 -0.81 7.76
N GLN A 297 -2.95 -0.77 8.18
CA GLN A 297 -3.33 -1.23 9.51
C GLN A 297 -3.40 -2.76 9.50
N SER A 298 -2.62 -3.42 10.36
CA SER A 298 -2.73 -4.85 10.58
C SER A 298 -3.93 -5.17 11.44
N GLN A 299 -4.58 -6.31 11.22
CA GLN A 299 -5.55 -6.84 12.18
C GLN A 299 -4.82 -7.17 13.49
N VAL A 300 -5.12 -6.42 14.55
CA VAL A 300 -4.65 -6.75 15.89
C VAL A 300 -5.56 -7.85 16.44
N THR A 301 -5.16 -9.09 16.26
CA THR A 301 -5.77 -10.22 16.98
C THR A 301 -5.26 -10.19 18.43
N GLN A 302 -5.75 -9.26 19.25
CA GLN A 302 -5.65 -9.34 20.69
C GLN A 302 -7.04 -9.24 21.32
N PRO A 303 -7.50 -10.27 22.05
CA PRO A 303 -8.68 -10.13 22.90
C PRO A 303 -8.29 -9.19 24.05
N GLY A 304 -8.69 -7.93 24.00
CA GLY A 304 -8.63 -7.02 25.14
C GLY A 304 -8.04 -5.63 24.96
N ASN A 305 -7.39 -5.29 23.84
CA ASN A 305 -6.90 -3.93 23.61
C ASN A 305 -7.48 -3.36 22.32
N LEU A 306 -8.58 -2.67 22.45
CA LEU A 306 -9.10 -1.79 21.40
C LEU A 306 -8.07 -0.68 21.15
N PRO A 307 -7.56 -0.49 19.91
CA PRO A 307 -6.84 0.72 19.60
C PRO A 307 -7.82 1.88 19.75
N ARG A 308 -7.56 2.72 20.73
CA ARG A 308 -8.26 3.98 20.91
C ARG A 308 -7.88 4.83 19.70
N VAL A 309 -8.71 4.75 18.65
CA VAL A 309 -8.63 5.66 17.52
C VAL A 309 -8.60 7.06 18.09
N MET A 310 -7.57 7.78 17.76
CA MET A 310 -7.38 9.18 18.09
C MET A 310 -8.65 9.95 17.76
N ALA A 311 -9.51 10.15 18.78
CA ALA A 311 -10.38 11.30 18.85
C ALA A 311 -9.45 12.49 19.11
N GLY A 312 -8.63 12.80 18.13
CA GLY A 312 -7.72 13.91 18.06
C GLY A 312 -8.45 15.08 17.47
N ALA A 313 -8.98 15.90 18.38
CA ALA A 313 -9.15 17.32 18.27
C ALA A 313 -10.02 17.81 17.10
N LEU A 314 -11.31 17.61 17.24
CA LEU A 314 -12.21 18.75 16.98
C LEU A 314 -11.93 19.78 18.08
N PRO A 315 -11.64 21.05 17.78
CA PRO A 315 -11.47 22.06 18.82
C PRO A 315 -12.78 22.17 19.60
N ASN A 316 -12.64 22.15 20.93
CA ASN A 316 -13.70 22.30 21.90
C ASN A 316 -14.70 23.36 21.43
N ALA A 317 -15.93 22.95 21.22
CA ALA A 317 -17.06 23.86 21.22
C ALA A 317 -17.16 24.46 22.63
N MET A 318 -17.01 25.75 22.73
CA MET A 318 -17.32 26.54 23.94
C MET A 318 -18.76 26.30 24.35
N PRO A 319 -19.07 26.25 25.65
CA PRO A 319 -20.44 26.09 26.12
C PRO A 319 -21.21 27.40 26.01
N GLY A 320 -22.35 27.32 25.35
CA GLY A 320 -23.57 28.09 25.61
C GLY A 320 -23.55 29.59 25.38
N GLU A 321 -24.04 30.02 24.21
CA GLU A 321 -24.85 31.24 24.11
C GLU A 321 -25.99 31.05 23.11
N THR A 322 -27.17 31.43 23.53
CA THR A 322 -28.46 31.41 22.84
C THR A 322 -28.51 32.37 21.65
N PRO A 323 -29.38 32.13 20.64
CA PRO A 323 -29.35 32.92 19.40
C PRO A 323 -30.09 34.27 19.60
N GLY A 324 -29.38 35.34 19.34
CA GLY A 324 -29.90 36.70 19.29
C GLY A 324 -29.31 37.48 18.13
N SER A 325 -30.20 37.78 17.15
CA SER A 325 -30.23 38.96 16.28
C SER A 325 -28.94 39.40 15.50
N ILE A 326 -29.05 39.35 14.21
CA ILE A 326 -28.21 39.99 13.19
C ILE A 326 -28.30 41.52 13.34
N PRO A 327 -27.20 42.27 13.26
CA PRO A 327 -27.20 43.59 12.66
C PRO A 327 -26.24 43.72 11.48
N SER A 328 -26.79 44.23 10.40
CA SER A 328 -26.08 44.73 9.23
C SER A 328 -25.30 46.01 9.60
N ALA A 329 -24.02 46.03 9.29
CA ALA A 329 -23.31 47.25 8.85
C ALA A 329 -21.83 46.93 8.52
N MET A 330 -21.45 47.20 7.26
CA MET A 330 -20.07 47.49 6.89
C MET A 330 -19.63 48.85 7.42
N PRO A 331 -18.37 49.05 7.74
CA PRO A 331 -17.63 50.13 7.15
C PRO A 331 -16.24 49.74 6.69
N GLY A 332 -15.86 50.28 5.54
CA GLY A 332 -14.51 50.18 5.01
C GLY A 332 -13.57 51.16 5.70
N ALA A 333 -12.30 50.84 5.70
CA ALA A 333 -11.13 51.71 5.49
C ALA A 333 -9.85 50.89 5.68
N MET A 334 -8.98 50.93 4.67
CA MET A 334 -7.57 50.60 4.80
C MET A 334 -6.81 51.73 5.53
N PRO A 335 -5.74 51.42 6.23
CA PRO A 335 -4.53 52.23 6.11
C PRO A 335 -3.30 51.39 5.82
N GLY A 336 -2.54 51.81 4.83
CA GLY A 336 -1.21 51.35 4.57
C GLY A 336 -0.18 51.97 5.48
N ALA A 337 0.86 51.22 5.83
CA ALA A 337 2.23 51.70 6.04
C ALA A 337 3.16 50.52 6.27
N MET A 338 4.16 50.40 5.41
CA MET A 338 5.39 49.65 5.67
C MET A 338 6.30 50.43 6.62
N PRO A 339 7.10 49.78 7.45
CA PRO A 339 8.46 50.19 7.62
C PRO A 339 9.46 49.05 7.36
N GLY A 340 10.45 49.34 6.55
CA GLY A 340 11.63 48.51 6.40
C GLY A 340 12.65 48.81 7.50
N ALA A 341 13.38 47.78 7.91
CA ALA A 341 14.77 47.84 8.33
C ALA A 341 15.32 46.46 8.57
N MET A 342 16.33 46.06 7.84
CA MET A 342 17.26 44.98 8.20
C MET A 342 18.23 45.49 9.27
N PRO A 343 18.70 44.59 10.16
CA PRO A 343 20.08 44.62 10.55
C PRO A 343 20.72 43.24 10.34
N GLY A 344 21.87 43.29 9.65
CA GLY A 344 22.79 42.18 9.59
C GLY A 344 23.70 42.13 10.81
N ALA A 345 24.04 40.95 11.27
CA ALA A 345 25.32 40.62 11.86
C ALA A 345 25.39 39.08 12.08
N MET A 346 26.36 38.45 11.44
CA MET A 346 26.89 37.14 11.84
C MET A 346 27.78 37.31 13.08
N PRO A 347 27.83 36.30 13.94
CA PRO A 347 29.10 35.90 14.49
C PRO A 347 29.35 34.39 14.29
N GLY A 348 30.50 34.10 13.74
CA GLY A 348 31.08 32.79 13.73
C GLY A 348 31.75 32.47 15.06
N ALA A 349 31.66 31.22 15.49
CA ALA A 349 32.70 30.47 16.21
C ALA A 349 32.26 29.02 16.37
N MET A 350 33.02 28.09 15.83
CA MET A 350 33.05 26.68 16.22
C MET A 350 33.72 26.53 17.58
N PRO A 351 33.30 25.56 18.37
CA PRO A 351 34.28 24.77 19.13
C PRO A 351 34.11 23.28 18.85
N GLY A 352 35.20 22.66 18.44
CA GLY A 352 35.34 21.23 18.43
C GLY A 352 35.61 20.69 19.84
N ALA A 353 35.04 19.54 20.15
CA ALA A 353 35.65 18.49 20.97
C ALA A 353 34.71 17.26 20.98
N MET A 354 35.19 16.16 20.47
CA MET A 354 34.64 14.81 20.72
C MET A 354 34.98 14.37 22.13
N PRO A 355 34.11 13.69 22.84
CA PRO A 355 34.52 12.77 23.88
C PRO A 355 34.33 11.32 23.42
N SER A 356 35.43 10.61 23.37
CA SER A 356 35.50 9.15 23.35
C SER A 356 35.21 8.63 24.77
N ALA A 357 34.20 7.79 24.92
CA ALA A 357 34.17 6.69 25.89
C ALA A 357 32.89 5.87 25.75
N MET A 358 33.00 4.65 25.30
CA MET A 358 32.01 3.60 25.48
C MET A 358 32.07 3.06 26.91
N PRO A 359 30.97 2.83 27.56
CA PRO A 359 30.91 1.89 28.68
C PRO A 359 30.52 0.50 28.19
N SER A 360 31.35 -0.47 28.45
CA SER A 360 31.09 -1.90 28.39
C SER A 360 30.02 -2.26 29.44
N ALA A 361 28.86 -2.75 29.03
CA ALA A 361 27.89 -3.34 29.91
C ALA A 361 27.83 -4.86 29.70
N THR A 362 28.07 -5.57 30.78
CA THR A 362 28.00 -7.01 30.99
C THR A 362 26.56 -7.54 30.76
N PRO A 363 26.35 -8.74 30.20
CA PRO A 363 25.02 -9.29 30.03
C PRO A 363 24.48 -9.87 31.34
N GLY A 364 23.48 -9.23 31.90
CA GLY A 364 22.66 -9.77 32.96
C GLY A 364 21.48 -10.54 32.36
N ALA A 365 21.46 -11.86 32.57
CA ALA A 365 20.33 -12.72 32.18
C ALA A 365 19.08 -12.32 32.94
N THR A 366 18.01 -11.95 32.20
CA THR A 366 16.66 -11.84 32.73
C THR A 366 15.87 -13.06 32.30
N PRO A 367 15.27 -13.83 33.25
CA PRO A 367 14.46 -14.98 32.90
C PRO A 367 13.03 -14.54 32.56
N GLY A 368 12.43 -15.11 31.52
CA GLY A 368 10.99 -15.19 31.31
C GLY A 368 10.40 -14.10 30.44
N ALA A 369 10.87 -13.94 29.19
CA ALA A 369 10.03 -13.37 28.16
C ALA A 369 9.05 -14.44 27.70
N MET A 370 7.74 -14.24 27.93
CA MET A 370 6.67 -14.95 27.24
C MET A 370 6.95 -14.90 25.72
N PRO A 371 6.65 -15.94 24.93
CA PRO A 371 6.76 -15.84 23.49
C PRO A 371 5.85 -14.71 23.05
N GLY A 372 6.44 -13.59 22.66
CA GLY A 372 5.76 -12.41 22.18
C GLY A 372 4.94 -12.80 20.96
N VAL A 373 3.66 -12.45 20.96
CA VAL A 373 2.80 -12.52 19.77
C VAL A 373 3.51 -11.77 18.66
N MET A 374 3.92 -12.47 17.60
CA MET A 374 4.55 -11.90 16.43
C MET A 374 3.61 -10.85 15.82
N PRO A 375 4.06 -9.62 15.53
CA PRO A 375 3.23 -8.66 14.86
C PRO A 375 2.79 -9.22 13.51
N SER A 376 1.48 -9.20 13.24
CA SER A 376 0.94 -9.69 11.98
C SER A 376 1.41 -8.78 10.84
N VAL A 377 2.09 -9.36 9.86
CA VAL A 377 2.47 -8.68 8.61
C VAL A 377 1.26 -8.56 7.67
N MET A 378 0.17 -9.31 7.97
CA MET A 378 -1.01 -9.34 7.12
C MET A 378 -1.88 -8.09 7.31
N PRO A 379 -2.23 -7.38 6.23
CA PRO A 379 -3.25 -6.33 6.28
C PRO A 379 -4.63 -6.94 6.55
N GLY A 380 -5.52 -6.15 7.10
CA GLY A 380 -6.93 -6.50 7.15
C GLY A 380 -7.49 -6.59 5.72
N ALA A 381 -8.27 -7.64 5.41
CA ALA A 381 -8.77 -7.87 4.06
C ALA A 381 -9.61 -6.69 3.55
N MET A 382 -10.53 -6.18 4.38
CA MET A 382 -11.38 -5.06 4.02
C MET A 382 -10.60 -3.74 3.94
N GLN A 383 -9.60 -3.54 4.81
CA GLN A 383 -8.73 -2.36 4.82
C GLN A 383 -7.88 -2.30 3.54
N ALA A 384 -7.28 -3.41 3.14
CA ALA A 384 -6.54 -3.52 1.87
C ALA A 384 -7.45 -3.28 0.66
N ALA A 385 -8.68 -3.86 0.67
CA ALA A 385 -9.66 -3.68 -0.38
C ALA A 385 -10.07 -2.20 -0.54
N VAL A 386 -10.42 -1.53 0.56
CA VAL A 386 -10.79 -0.10 0.57
C VAL A 386 -9.61 0.77 0.15
N GLY A 387 -8.41 0.49 0.65
CA GLY A 387 -7.19 1.19 0.28
C GLY A 387 -6.92 1.14 -1.21
N LYS A 388 -6.91 -0.07 -1.79
CA LYS A 388 -6.65 -0.26 -3.21
C LYS A 388 -7.78 0.30 -4.09
N ALA A 389 -9.05 0.07 -3.73
CA ALA A 389 -10.19 0.60 -4.47
C ALA A 389 -10.14 2.13 -4.55
N ARG A 390 -9.93 2.81 -3.42
CA ARG A 390 -9.94 4.28 -3.35
C ARG A 390 -8.75 4.91 -4.06
N THR A 391 -7.54 4.36 -3.89
CA THR A 391 -6.36 4.87 -4.59
C THR A 391 -6.45 4.64 -6.10
N SER A 392 -6.98 3.49 -6.54
CA SER A 392 -7.25 3.21 -7.95
C SER A 392 -8.28 4.15 -8.56
N GLN A 393 -9.33 4.49 -7.82
CA GLN A 393 -10.36 5.44 -8.26
C GLN A 393 -9.81 6.87 -8.38
N ALA A 394 -8.94 7.29 -7.46
CA ALA A 394 -8.35 8.63 -7.46
C ALA A 394 -7.35 8.86 -8.59
N ALA A 395 -6.57 7.83 -8.95
CA ALA A 395 -5.43 7.93 -9.85
C ALA A 395 -5.75 8.55 -11.22
N PRO A 396 -6.79 8.14 -11.99
CA PRO A 396 -7.09 8.75 -13.26
C PRO A 396 -7.50 10.22 -13.09
N ARG A 397 -8.28 10.54 -12.05
CA ARG A 397 -8.75 11.92 -11.83
C ARG A 397 -7.61 12.88 -11.50
N VAL A 398 -6.68 12.43 -10.63
CA VAL A 398 -5.46 13.20 -10.31
C VAL A 398 -4.60 13.40 -11.56
N ALA A 399 -4.39 12.34 -12.36
CA ALA A 399 -3.62 12.41 -13.59
C ALA A 399 -4.25 13.36 -14.63
N ASP A 400 -5.56 13.27 -14.82
CA ASP A 400 -6.28 14.09 -15.82
C ASP A 400 -6.28 15.58 -15.45
N ILE A 401 -6.47 15.92 -14.16
CA ILE A 401 -6.36 17.30 -13.67
C ILE A 401 -4.93 17.82 -13.84
N ALA A 402 -3.93 17.01 -13.50
CA ALA A 402 -2.54 17.39 -13.66
C ALA A 402 -2.21 17.72 -15.12
N HIS A 403 -2.62 16.85 -16.07
CA HIS A 403 -2.43 17.10 -17.48
C HIS A 403 -3.21 18.31 -17.99
N ALA A 404 -4.42 18.55 -17.51
CA ALA A 404 -5.21 19.74 -17.85
C ALA A 404 -4.51 21.05 -17.42
N VAL A 405 -3.92 21.06 -16.22
CA VAL A 405 -3.20 22.25 -15.69
C VAL A 405 -1.87 22.47 -16.40
N HIS A 406 -1.11 21.41 -16.68
CA HIS A 406 0.19 21.54 -17.37
C HIS A 406 0.05 21.79 -18.88
N GLY A 407 -1.05 21.33 -19.50
CA GLY A 407 -1.24 21.40 -20.94
C GLY A 407 -0.25 20.51 -21.69
N ALA A 408 0.16 20.94 -22.87
CA ALA A 408 1.00 20.13 -23.78
C ALA A 408 2.33 19.66 -23.16
N ILE A 409 2.96 20.46 -22.29
CA ILE A 409 4.24 20.09 -21.67
C ILE A 409 4.11 18.86 -20.77
N GLY A 410 2.96 18.68 -20.14
CA GLY A 410 2.73 17.56 -19.22
C GLY A 410 2.80 16.16 -19.87
N VAL A 411 2.63 16.07 -21.21
CA VAL A 411 2.72 14.81 -21.95
C VAL A 411 4.06 14.61 -22.67
N THR A 412 4.95 15.60 -22.62
CA THR A 412 6.26 15.50 -23.28
C THR A 412 7.24 14.68 -22.46
N ALA A 413 8.23 14.07 -23.13
CA ALA A 413 9.31 13.33 -22.47
C ALA A 413 10.25 14.22 -21.64
N GLU A 414 10.26 15.54 -21.90
CA GLU A 414 11.09 16.53 -21.24
C GLU A 414 10.59 16.85 -19.81
N PHE A 415 9.30 16.65 -19.56
CA PHE A 415 8.70 16.92 -18.26
C PHE A 415 8.34 15.62 -17.54
N ASP A 416 8.73 15.51 -16.27
CA ASP A 416 8.64 14.26 -15.52
C ASP A 416 7.21 13.81 -15.17
N LEU A 417 6.20 14.69 -15.31
CA LEU A 417 4.81 14.36 -14.97
C LEU A 417 4.32 13.08 -15.63
N GLN A 418 4.66 12.86 -16.91
CA GLN A 418 4.22 11.67 -17.65
C GLN A 418 4.76 10.36 -17.05
N LEU A 419 5.89 10.37 -16.34
CA LEU A 419 6.41 9.20 -15.64
C LEU A 419 5.45 8.76 -14.52
N TYR A 420 4.94 9.72 -13.75
CA TYR A 420 3.99 9.48 -12.67
C TYR A 420 2.63 9.05 -13.19
N THR A 421 2.09 9.76 -14.17
CA THR A 421 0.73 9.49 -14.66
C THR A 421 0.64 8.16 -15.41
N ARG A 422 1.70 7.72 -16.10
CA ARG A 422 1.80 6.37 -16.66
C ARG A 422 1.78 5.31 -15.55
N ARG A 423 2.65 5.44 -14.54
CA ARG A 423 2.70 4.52 -13.40
C ARG A 423 1.37 4.44 -12.64
N LEU A 424 0.71 5.56 -12.41
CA LEU A 424 -0.59 5.57 -11.75
C LEU A 424 -1.64 4.80 -12.55
N ARG A 425 -1.62 4.88 -13.90
CA ARG A 425 -2.54 4.11 -14.74
C ARG A 425 -2.22 2.62 -14.76
N ASP A 426 -0.93 2.25 -14.77
CA ASP A 426 -0.49 0.85 -14.68
C ASP A 426 -0.86 0.25 -13.32
N TRP A 427 -0.48 0.92 -12.22
CA TRP A 427 -0.73 0.45 -10.86
C TRP A 427 -2.22 0.43 -10.48
N ARG A 428 -3.06 1.25 -11.13
CA ARG A 428 -4.51 1.19 -10.99
C ARG A 428 -5.05 -0.21 -11.28
N LEU A 429 -4.53 -0.86 -12.31
CA LEU A 429 -5.00 -2.18 -12.75
C LEU A 429 -4.26 -3.33 -12.06
N ALA A 430 -3.05 -3.08 -11.57
CA ALA A 430 -2.24 -4.07 -10.89
C ALA A 430 -2.88 -4.54 -9.59
N ALA A 431 -2.80 -5.82 -9.28
CA ALA A 431 -3.40 -6.46 -8.10
C ALA A 431 -4.91 -6.20 -7.94
N GLY A 432 -5.63 -6.12 -9.05
CA GLY A 432 -7.07 -5.85 -9.10
C GLY A 432 -7.40 -4.36 -9.30
N SER A 433 -8.33 -4.09 -10.23
CA SER A 433 -8.86 -2.76 -10.48
C SER A 433 -9.79 -2.29 -9.35
N GLU A 434 -10.19 -1.02 -9.38
CA GLU A 434 -11.22 -0.51 -8.47
C GLU A 434 -12.53 -1.31 -8.56
N SER A 435 -12.93 -1.75 -9.75
CA SER A 435 -14.16 -2.54 -9.93
C SER A 435 -14.08 -3.91 -9.25
N PHE A 436 -12.92 -4.56 -9.29
CA PHE A 436 -12.69 -5.82 -8.58
C PHE A 436 -12.85 -5.64 -7.07
N TRP A 437 -12.18 -4.63 -6.50
CA TRP A 437 -12.24 -4.37 -5.07
C TRP A 437 -13.59 -3.81 -4.62
N HIS A 438 -14.27 -3.00 -5.42
CA HIS A 438 -15.63 -2.55 -5.13
C HIS A 438 -16.61 -3.72 -5.08
N ALA A 439 -16.50 -4.70 -6.00
CA ALA A 439 -17.33 -5.89 -5.96
C ALA A 439 -17.11 -6.70 -4.66
N HIS A 440 -15.85 -6.84 -4.23
CA HIS A 440 -15.51 -7.51 -2.98
C HIS A 440 -16.07 -6.76 -1.75
N ILE A 441 -15.85 -5.44 -1.66
CA ILE A 441 -16.39 -4.61 -0.57
C ILE A 441 -17.91 -4.67 -0.53
N GLY A 442 -18.56 -4.53 -1.71
CA GLY A 442 -20.02 -4.55 -1.83
C GLY A 442 -20.62 -5.91 -1.44
N ALA A 443 -20.00 -7.01 -1.88
CA ALA A 443 -20.46 -8.34 -1.51
C ALA A 443 -20.38 -8.55 0.02
N HIS A 444 -19.28 -8.14 0.65
CA HIS A 444 -19.12 -8.24 2.09
C HIS A 444 -20.12 -7.35 2.86
N ALA A 445 -20.34 -6.12 2.40
CA ALA A 445 -21.31 -5.21 3.04
C ALA A 445 -22.76 -5.73 2.94
N LEU A 446 -23.10 -6.44 1.86
CA LEU A 446 -24.46 -7.00 1.65
C LEU A 446 -24.69 -8.31 2.41
N GLN A 447 -23.66 -9.03 2.79
CA GLN A 447 -23.78 -10.29 3.57
C GLN A 447 -23.96 -10.03 5.07
N GLY A 448 -23.61 -8.84 5.57
CA GLY A 448 -23.73 -8.45 6.97
C GLY A 448 -25.14 -7.98 7.31
N GLU A 449 -25.59 -8.25 8.55
CA GLU A 449 -26.82 -7.70 9.11
C GLU A 449 -26.65 -6.29 9.70
N ASP A 450 -25.45 -5.70 9.55
CA ASP A 450 -25.09 -4.44 10.16
C ASP A 450 -25.71 -3.23 9.44
N SER A 451 -25.90 -2.16 10.20
CA SER A 451 -26.15 -0.87 9.57
C SER A 451 -24.92 -0.40 8.80
N ALA A 452 -25.13 0.43 7.75
CA ALA A 452 -24.01 1.01 6.97
C ALA A 452 -22.97 1.71 7.86
N LEU A 453 -23.41 2.35 8.94
CA LEU A 453 -22.53 3.05 9.88
C LEU A 453 -21.68 2.07 10.70
N ASP A 454 -22.27 0.96 11.14
CA ASP A 454 -21.55 -0.05 11.91
C ASP A 454 -20.55 -0.80 11.02
N PHE A 455 -20.90 -1.07 9.78
CA PHE A 455 -19.95 -1.61 8.79
C PHE A 455 -18.73 -0.68 8.60
N ILE A 456 -18.96 0.63 8.38
CA ILE A 456 -17.88 1.61 8.22
C ILE A 456 -17.01 1.66 9.50
N ARG A 457 -17.61 1.65 10.68
CA ARG A 457 -16.88 1.65 11.96
C ARG A 457 -16.01 0.41 12.12
N ARG A 458 -16.53 -0.77 11.80
CA ARG A 458 -15.76 -2.03 11.87
C ARG A 458 -14.58 -2.02 10.89
N VAL A 459 -14.79 -1.57 9.65
CA VAL A 459 -13.71 -1.41 8.68
C VAL A 459 -12.63 -0.48 9.22
N ALA A 460 -13.02 0.68 9.77
CA ALA A 460 -12.08 1.66 10.33
C ALA A 460 -11.33 1.14 11.58
N GLN A 461 -11.90 0.18 12.30
CA GLN A 461 -11.33 -0.39 13.52
C GLN A 461 -10.54 -1.70 13.26
N GLY A 462 -10.44 -2.16 12.02
CA GLY A 462 -9.79 -3.43 11.69
C GLY A 462 -10.57 -4.67 12.14
N GLN A 463 -11.89 -4.56 12.29
CA GLN A 463 -12.77 -5.61 12.79
C GLN A 463 -13.69 -6.21 11.71
N ALA A 464 -13.52 -5.80 10.46
CA ALA A 464 -14.33 -6.25 9.33
C ALA A 464 -13.61 -7.31 8.50
#